data_77c5d2529e25e2bcf1ec08ef7c100984
#
_entry.id   77c5d2529e25e2bcf1ec08ef7c100984
#
_cell.length_a   1.000
_cell.length_b   1.000
_cell.length_c   1.000
_cell.angle_alpha   90.00
_cell.angle_beta   90.00
_cell.angle_gamma   90.00
#
_symmetry.space_group_name_H-M   'P 1'
#
loop_
_entity.id
_entity.type
_entity.pdbx_description
1 polymer ?
#
loop_
_entity_poly.entity_id
_entity_poly.type
_entity_poly.pdbx_seq_one_letter_code
_entity_poly.pdbx_strand_id
1 'polypeptide(L)'
;MTGLLDDAALARSSVVANCTMNRERRLSGSNGYGRELGIDVIAEMSTRNGGSSPVRWLDLCCGSGRAPAEAAALLAGRGLAGQAEIIGLDLVDHFAPGPVPAMLRLVGGSVADWVPDGRFDLITCVHGLHYLGDKLGILSRIASWLTGDGLFVANFDARSVRLADGSPGGRRLTAQLRARGFAYDSARRRVSRRGHGQVRFPYRYLGADDQAGPNYTGQPAVDSFYEPLP
;
A
#
# COMPACT_ATOMS: atom_id res chain seq x y z
N MET A 1 26.18 13.21 -5.15
CA MET A 1 24.87 12.53 -5.01
C MET A 1 24.68 11.72 -6.27
N THR A 2 24.63 10.40 -6.17
CA THR A 2 24.10 9.52 -7.23
C THR A 2 22.76 10.11 -7.65
N GLY A 3 22.49 10.22 -8.95
CA GLY A 3 21.25 10.86 -9.44
C GLY A 3 20.03 10.13 -8.89
N LEU A 4 19.06 10.88 -8.35
CA LEU A 4 17.78 10.34 -7.91
C LEU A 4 17.02 9.77 -9.13
N LEU A 5 16.35 8.65 -8.95
CA LEU A 5 15.53 8.00 -9.96
C LEU A 5 14.13 8.61 -9.97
N ASP A 6 13.57 8.81 -11.15
CA ASP A 6 12.13 9.02 -11.31
C ASP A 6 11.36 7.69 -11.14
N ASP A 7 10.03 7.75 -11.08
CA ASP A 7 9.20 6.56 -10.86
C ASP A 7 9.35 5.51 -11.99
N ALA A 8 9.58 5.95 -13.23
CA ALA A 8 9.76 5.05 -14.37
C ALA A 8 11.11 4.32 -14.33
N ALA A 9 12.18 5.01 -13.95
CA ALA A 9 13.49 4.40 -13.74
C ALA A 9 13.50 3.48 -12.52
N LEU A 10 12.85 3.92 -11.43
CA LEU A 10 12.70 3.14 -10.21
C LEU A 10 11.95 1.82 -10.45
N ALA A 11 10.88 1.82 -11.22
CA ALA A 11 10.12 0.61 -11.55
C ALA A 11 10.98 -0.46 -12.26
N ARG A 12 12.05 -0.05 -12.93
CA ARG A 12 13.01 -0.95 -13.60
C ARG A 12 14.20 -1.35 -12.72
N SER A 13 14.31 -0.77 -11.52
CA SER A 13 15.44 -1.07 -10.63
C SER A 13 15.32 -2.49 -10.08
N SER A 14 16.48 -3.12 -9.81
CA SER A 14 16.54 -4.48 -9.26
C SER A 14 15.94 -4.57 -7.86
N VAL A 15 15.96 -3.50 -7.09
CA VAL A 15 15.37 -3.43 -5.73
C VAL A 15 13.86 -3.55 -5.79
N VAL A 16 13.23 -2.93 -6.80
CA VAL A 16 11.77 -2.95 -6.97
C VAL A 16 11.33 -4.21 -7.73
N ALA A 17 12.00 -4.53 -8.83
CA ALA A 17 11.60 -5.65 -9.70
C ALA A 17 11.85 -7.03 -9.08
N ASN A 18 12.90 -7.20 -8.24
CA ASN A 18 13.33 -8.50 -7.72
C ASN A 18 12.94 -8.76 -6.25
N CYS A 19 12.04 -8.01 -5.68
CA CYS A 19 11.63 -8.21 -4.29
C CYS A 19 10.78 -9.48 -4.11
N THR A 20 11.41 -10.66 -4.17
CA THR A 20 10.73 -11.97 -4.11
C THR A 20 10.19 -12.30 -2.72
N MET A 21 10.88 -11.92 -1.63
CA MET A 21 10.51 -12.33 -0.27
C MET A 21 9.16 -11.78 0.22
N ASN A 22 8.77 -10.58 -0.22
CA ASN A 22 7.49 -9.99 0.16
C ASN A 22 6.32 -10.42 -0.74
N ARG A 23 6.61 -11.11 -1.86
CA ARG A 23 5.60 -11.48 -2.86
C ARG A 23 4.74 -12.69 -2.48
N GLU A 24 5.22 -13.53 -1.56
CA GLU A 24 4.59 -14.79 -1.15
C GLU A 24 3.77 -14.67 0.16
N ARG A 25 3.32 -13.45 0.51
CA ARG A 25 2.57 -13.23 1.75
C ARG A 25 1.18 -13.83 1.67
N ARG A 26 0.78 -14.42 2.80
CA ARG A 26 -0.55 -15.00 3.00
C ARG A 26 -1.45 -14.07 3.80
N LEU A 27 -2.73 -14.32 3.74
CA LEU A 27 -3.71 -13.62 4.57
C LEU A 27 -3.51 -13.90 6.06
N SER A 28 -3.20 -15.14 6.40
CA SER A 28 -3.02 -15.64 7.78
C SER A 28 -1.63 -16.22 8.01
N GLY A 29 -1.31 -16.52 9.27
CA GLY A 29 -0.03 -17.11 9.69
C GLY A 29 0.95 -16.09 10.26
N SER A 30 2.20 -16.55 10.55
CA SER A 30 3.23 -15.74 11.22
C SER A 30 3.64 -14.48 10.46
N ASN A 31 3.55 -14.49 9.13
CA ASN A 31 3.84 -13.37 8.25
C ASN A 31 2.58 -12.88 7.51
N GLY A 32 1.40 -13.14 8.09
CA GLY A 32 0.11 -12.81 7.47
C GLY A 32 -0.30 -11.36 7.69
N TYR A 33 -1.26 -10.92 6.90
CA TYR A 33 -1.81 -9.55 6.91
C TYR A 33 -2.32 -9.13 8.29
N GLY A 34 -2.99 -10.03 9.02
CA GLY A 34 -3.48 -9.73 10.35
C GLY A 34 -2.37 -9.28 11.32
N ARG A 35 -1.22 -9.94 11.30
CA ARG A 35 -0.06 -9.56 12.12
C ARG A 35 0.59 -8.26 11.64
N GLU A 36 0.81 -8.13 10.35
CA GLU A 36 1.49 -6.98 9.76
C GLU A 36 0.66 -5.69 9.88
N LEU A 37 -0.63 -5.78 9.58
CA LEU A 37 -1.52 -4.62 9.57
C LEU A 37 -2.25 -4.40 10.90
N GLY A 38 -2.39 -5.46 11.74
CA GLY A 38 -3.13 -5.41 12.99
C GLY A 38 -4.63 -5.27 12.81
N ILE A 39 -5.15 -5.74 11.68
CA ILE A 39 -6.58 -5.83 11.36
C ILE A 39 -6.90 -7.24 10.87
N ASP A 40 -8.13 -7.66 11.07
CA ASP A 40 -8.68 -8.83 10.38
C ASP A 40 -9.37 -8.38 9.08
N VAL A 41 -8.71 -8.63 7.94
CA VAL A 41 -9.22 -8.24 6.61
C VAL A 41 -10.61 -8.83 6.34
N ILE A 42 -10.83 -10.09 6.74
CA ILE A 42 -12.11 -10.75 6.51
C ILE A 42 -13.22 -10.15 7.39
N ALA A 43 -12.90 -9.82 8.64
CA ALA A 43 -13.84 -9.12 9.53
C ALA A 43 -14.16 -7.72 8.99
N GLU A 44 -13.17 -6.93 8.56
CA GLU A 44 -13.38 -5.61 7.94
C GLU A 44 -14.27 -5.69 6.70
N MET A 45 -14.07 -6.70 5.84
CA MET A 45 -14.90 -6.93 4.66
C MET A 45 -16.33 -7.37 5.03
N SER A 46 -16.47 -8.25 6.04
CA SER A 46 -17.77 -8.80 6.42
C SER A 46 -18.63 -7.79 7.18
N THR A 47 -18.05 -6.95 8.04
CA THR A 47 -18.80 -5.97 8.84
C THR A 47 -19.36 -4.81 8.02
N ARG A 48 -18.79 -4.54 6.85
CA ARG A 48 -19.26 -3.50 5.90
C ARG A 48 -20.34 -4.01 4.97
N ASN A 49 -20.62 -5.31 5.04
CA ASN A 49 -21.58 -5.99 4.22
C ASN A 49 -22.99 -5.76 4.74
N GLY A 50 -23.80 -5.04 4.01
CA GLY A 50 -25.18 -4.66 4.41
C GLY A 50 -25.80 -3.61 3.50
N GLY A 51 -25.02 -3.09 2.56
CA GLY A 51 -25.48 -2.18 1.51
C GLY A 51 -25.92 -2.89 0.23
N SER A 52 -26.43 -2.11 -0.72
CA SER A 52 -26.84 -2.59 -2.05
C SER A 52 -25.67 -2.84 -3.00
N SER A 53 -24.47 -2.41 -2.64
CA SER A 53 -23.23 -2.55 -3.46
C SER A 53 -22.24 -3.48 -2.78
N PRO A 54 -21.41 -4.21 -3.56
CA PRO A 54 -20.35 -5.04 -3.00
C PRO A 54 -19.34 -4.20 -2.23
N VAL A 55 -18.79 -4.76 -1.14
CA VAL A 55 -17.67 -4.19 -0.40
C VAL A 55 -16.39 -4.34 -1.23
N ARG A 56 -15.66 -3.26 -1.42
CA ARG A 56 -14.50 -3.20 -2.31
C ARG A 56 -13.19 -3.13 -1.52
N TRP A 57 -12.32 -4.09 -1.77
CA TRP A 57 -10.96 -4.11 -1.21
C TRP A 57 -9.91 -3.97 -2.31
N LEU A 58 -9.00 -3.02 -2.15
CA LEU A 58 -7.79 -2.85 -2.96
C LEU A 58 -6.56 -3.24 -2.15
N ASP A 59 -5.80 -4.19 -2.67
CA ASP A 59 -4.52 -4.59 -2.11
C ASP A 59 -3.37 -4.11 -2.99
N LEU A 60 -2.65 -3.12 -2.52
CA LEU A 60 -1.54 -2.49 -3.25
C LEU A 60 -0.24 -3.24 -3.00
N CYS A 61 0.52 -3.50 -4.07
CA CYS A 61 1.74 -4.29 -4.05
C CYS A 61 1.47 -5.69 -3.47
N CYS A 62 0.44 -6.35 -4.01
CA CYS A 62 -0.09 -7.62 -3.50
C CYS A 62 0.82 -8.82 -3.77
N GLY A 63 1.96 -8.62 -4.44
CA GLY A 63 2.91 -9.67 -4.78
C GLY A 63 2.31 -10.71 -5.72
N SER A 64 2.42 -11.99 -5.36
CA SER A 64 1.83 -13.09 -6.14
C SER A 64 0.30 -13.22 -6.02
N GLY A 65 -0.37 -12.33 -5.27
CA GLY A 65 -1.82 -12.33 -5.11
C GLY A 65 -2.36 -13.40 -4.16
N ARG A 66 -1.52 -14.08 -3.38
CA ARG A 66 -1.96 -15.17 -2.48
C ARG A 66 -2.92 -14.71 -1.40
N ALA A 67 -2.62 -13.59 -0.73
CA ALA A 67 -3.49 -13.08 0.33
C ALA A 67 -4.87 -12.66 -0.21
N PRO A 68 -5.00 -11.91 -1.31
CA PRO A 68 -6.27 -11.66 -1.98
C PRO A 68 -7.01 -12.93 -2.39
N ALA A 69 -6.30 -13.94 -2.93
CA ALA A 69 -6.92 -15.20 -3.33
C ALA A 69 -7.45 -16.01 -2.14
N GLU A 70 -6.68 -16.10 -1.04
CA GLU A 70 -7.11 -16.73 0.21
C GLU A 70 -8.35 -16.04 0.78
N ALA A 71 -8.38 -14.69 0.75
CA ALA A 71 -9.53 -13.92 1.21
C ALA A 71 -10.78 -14.16 0.35
N ALA A 72 -10.63 -14.17 -0.97
CA ALA A 72 -11.72 -14.45 -1.88
C ALA A 72 -12.31 -15.85 -1.64
N ALA A 73 -11.46 -16.87 -1.43
CA ALA A 73 -11.90 -18.21 -1.12
C ALA A 73 -12.65 -18.28 0.22
N LEU A 74 -12.17 -17.60 1.27
CA LEU A 74 -12.83 -17.54 2.57
C LEU A 74 -14.18 -16.82 2.52
N LEU A 75 -14.28 -15.71 1.80
CA LEU A 75 -15.53 -14.98 1.60
C LEU A 75 -16.54 -15.79 0.80
N ALA A 76 -16.10 -16.47 -0.25
CA ALA A 76 -16.95 -17.38 -1.02
C ALA A 76 -17.48 -18.52 -0.14
N GLY A 77 -16.64 -19.14 0.70
CA GLY A 77 -17.03 -20.17 1.66
C GLY A 77 -18.04 -19.70 2.72
N ARG A 78 -18.14 -18.37 2.94
CA ARG A 78 -19.13 -17.75 3.83
C ARG A 78 -20.41 -17.30 3.09
N GLY A 79 -20.53 -17.59 1.80
CA GLY A 79 -21.67 -17.18 0.97
C GLY A 79 -21.66 -15.71 0.54
N LEU A 80 -20.50 -15.02 0.63
CA LEU A 80 -20.34 -13.60 0.33
C LEU A 80 -19.79 -13.33 -1.07
N ALA A 81 -19.81 -14.33 -1.97
CA ALA A 81 -19.21 -14.25 -3.30
C ALA A 81 -19.72 -13.07 -4.16
N GLY A 82 -21.02 -12.74 -4.08
CA GLY A 82 -21.64 -11.64 -4.82
C GLY A 82 -21.60 -10.30 -4.07
N GLN A 83 -21.03 -10.26 -2.88
CA GLN A 83 -21.07 -9.10 -1.97
C GLN A 83 -19.70 -8.49 -1.73
N ALA A 84 -18.68 -8.97 -2.41
CA ALA A 84 -17.31 -8.46 -2.31
C ALA A 84 -16.66 -8.37 -3.69
N GLU A 85 -15.83 -7.34 -3.87
CA GLU A 85 -14.92 -7.16 -5.00
C GLU A 85 -13.51 -6.94 -4.44
N ILE A 86 -12.56 -7.73 -4.91
CA ILE A 86 -11.16 -7.67 -4.48
C ILE A 86 -10.29 -7.35 -5.69
N ILE A 87 -9.46 -6.32 -5.58
CA ILE A 87 -8.46 -5.98 -6.59
C ILE A 87 -7.08 -6.08 -5.94
N GLY A 88 -6.23 -6.96 -6.48
CA GLY A 88 -4.81 -7.02 -6.16
C GLY A 88 -4.01 -6.33 -7.26
N LEU A 89 -3.25 -5.30 -6.93
CA LEU A 89 -2.38 -4.57 -7.85
C LEU A 89 -0.92 -4.82 -7.49
N ASP A 90 -0.12 -5.27 -8.45
CA ASP A 90 1.33 -5.38 -8.30
C ASP A 90 2.06 -4.92 -9.56
N LEU A 91 3.26 -4.34 -9.40
CA LEU A 91 4.06 -3.85 -10.53
C LEU A 91 4.40 -4.98 -11.50
N VAL A 92 4.71 -6.15 -10.97
CA VAL A 92 5.14 -7.30 -11.75
C VAL A 92 3.97 -8.26 -11.93
N ASP A 93 3.56 -8.45 -13.18
CA ASP A 93 2.49 -9.38 -13.57
C ASP A 93 2.95 -10.84 -13.43
N HIS A 94 3.24 -11.24 -12.19
CA HIS A 94 3.68 -12.60 -11.87
C HIS A 94 2.84 -13.16 -10.71
N PHE A 95 1.57 -13.39 -10.99
CA PHE A 95 0.63 -13.91 -10.01
C PHE A 95 0.74 -15.43 -9.86
N ALA A 96 0.40 -15.92 -8.67
CA ALA A 96 0.39 -17.36 -8.39
C ALA A 96 -0.58 -18.08 -9.32
N PRO A 97 -0.19 -19.23 -9.91
CA PRO A 97 -1.09 -20.01 -10.75
C PRO A 97 -2.25 -20.57 -9.92
N GLY A 98 -3.40 -20.69 -10.53
CA GLY A 98 -4.58 -21.30 -9.92
C GLY A 98 -5.90 -20.65 -10.38
N PRO A 99 -7.03 -21.19 -9.95
CA PRO A 99 -8.32 -20.60 -10.26
C PRO A 99 -8.47 -19.25 -9.54
N VAL A 100 -8.86 -18.23 -10.30
CA VAL A 100 -9.15 -16.89 -9.77
C VAL A 100 -10.64 -16.79 -9.49
N PRO A 101 -11.08 -16.65 -8.23
CA PRO A 101 -12.50 -16.46 -7.92
C PRO A 101 -13.08 -15.25 -8.63
N ALA A 102 -14.34 -15.30 -9.05
CA ALA A 102 -14.99 -14.24 -9.83
C ALA A 102 -14.96 -12.86 -9.15
N MET A 103 -14.90 -12.82 -7.80
CA MET A 103 -14.79 -11.58 -7.03
C MET A 103 -13.38 -11.00 -6.99
N LEU A 104 -12.35 -11.71 -7.45
CA LEU A 104 -10.95 -11.31 -7.44
C LEU A 104 -10.48 -10.91 -8.83
N ARG A 105 -9.85 -9.76 -8.94
CA ARG A 105 -9.12 -9.30 -10.12
C ARG A 105 -7.67 -8.98 -9.73
N LEU A 106 -6.72 -9.65 -10.37
CA LEU A 106 -5.29 -9.35 -10.23
C LEU A 106 -4.85 -8.51 -11.43
N VAL A 107 -4.14 -7.43 -11.16
CA VAL A 107 -3.78 -6.41 -12.17
C VAL A 107 -2.28 -6.15 -12.09
N GLY A 108 -1.58 -6.32 -13.21
CA GLY A 108 -0.19 -5.91 -13.37
C GLY A 108 -0.12 -4.43 -13.70
N GLY A 109 0.65 -3.66 -12.93
CA GLY A 109 0.84 -2.23 -13.17
C GLY A 109 1.42 -1.45 -12.01
N SER A 110 1.93 -0.27 -12.32
CA SER A 110 2.50 0.64 -11.33
C SER A 110 1.40 1.31 -10.50
N VAL A 111 1.55 1.29 -9.17
CA VAL A 111 0.67 2.06 -8.27
C VAL A 111 0.73 3.56 -8.59
N ALA A 112 1.88 4.06 -9.08
CA ALA A 112 2.04 5.47 -9.43
C ALA A 112 1.16 5.90 -10.61
N ASP A 113 0.88 5.01 -11.55
CA ASP A 113 0.12 5.33 -12.78
C ASP A 113 -1.32 4.82 -12.75
N TRP A 114 -1.60 3.87 -11.84
CA TRP A 114 -2.91 3.22 -11.81
C TRP A 114 -4.01 4.18 -11.37
N VAL A 115 -5.15 4.12 -12.06
CA VAL A 115 -6.34 4.92 -11.78
C VAL A 115 -7.50 3.98 -11.48
N PRO A 116 -8.13 4.07 -10.30
CA PRO A 116 -9.26 3.22 -9.95
C PRO A 116 -10.53 3.61 -10.72
N ASP A 117 -11.39 2.62 -10.94
CA ASP A 117 -12.72 2.75 -11.50
C ASP A 117 -13.80 3.13 -10.46
N GLY A 118 -13.40 3.40 -9.23
CA GLY A 118 -14.28 3.77 -8.11
C GLY A 118 -13.54 3.84 -6.80
N ARG A 119 -14.28 3.91 -5.69
CA ARG A 119 -13.72 3.98 -4.33
C ARG A 119 -13.73 2.63 -3.65
N PHE A 120 -12.93 2.52 -2.58
CA PHE A 120 -12.72 1.29 -1.82
C PHE A 120 -13.09 1.45 -0.36
N ASP A 121 -13.66 0.41 0.20
CA ASP A 121 -13.99 0.31 1.62
C ASP A 121 -12.77 -0.10 2.45
N LEU A 122 -11.87 -0.87 1.83
CA LEU A 122 -10.60 -1.25 2.41
C LEU A 122 -9.48 -1.06 1.38
N ILE A 123 -8.37 -0.46 1.82
CA ILE A 123 -7.13 -0.42 1.05
C ILE A 123 -6.01 -0.90 1.96
N THR A 124 -5.23 -1.87 1.50
CA THR A 124 -4.07 -2.41 2.21
C THR A 124 -2.80 -2.29 1.37
N CYS A 125 -1.65 -2.20 2.05
CA CYS A 125 -0.34 -2.28 1.41
C CYS A 125 0.67 -2.87 2.40
N VAL A 126 0.92 -4.17 2.29
CA VAL A 126 1.86 -4.86 3.19
C VAL A 126 3.26 -4.77 2.62
N HIS A 127 4.11 -3.99 3.29
CA HIS A 127 5.50 -3.67 2.92
C HIS A 127 5.71 -3.01 1.55
N GLY A 128 4.68 -2.86 0.72
CA GLY A 128 4.81 -2.32 -0.64
C GLY A 128 5.28 -0.87 -0.68
N LEU A 129 4.88 -0.03 0.31
CA LEU A 129 5.31 1.37 0.38
C LEU A 129 6.84 1.52 0.49
N HIS A 130 7.57 0.48 0.88
CA HIS A 130 9.04 0.50 0.95
C HIS A 130 9.70 0.57 -0.44
N TYR A 131 8.97 0.23 -1.49
CA TYR A 131 9.46 0.14 -2.86
C TYR A 131 8.93 1.25 -3.78
N LEU A 132 8.02 2.09 -3.28
CA LEU A 132 7.45 3.19 -4.05
C LEU A 132 8.32 4.45 -3.96
N GLY A 133 8.37 5.19 -5.07
CA GLY A 133 9.08 6.46 -5.18
C GLY A 133 8.38 7.58 -4.43
N ASP A 134 7.33 8.16 -5.00
CA ASP A 134 6.56 9.25 -4.37
C ASP A 134 5.58 8.73 -3.32
N LYS A 135 6.09 8.34 -2.15
CA LYS A 135 5.28 7.81 -1.04
C LYS A 135 4.19 8.78 -0.58
N LEU A 136 4.49 10.08 -0.50
CA LEU A 136 3.52 11.08 -0.04
C LEU A 136 2.44 11.36 -1.09
N GLY A 137 2.80 11.36 -2.36
CA GLY A 137 1.84 11.43 -3.46
C GLY A 137 0.92 10.21 -3.47
N ILE A 138 1.46 9.02 -3.27
CA ILE A 138 0.65 7.78 -3.16
C ILE A 138 -0.30 7.84 -1.96
N LEU A 139 0.14 8.30 -0.78
CA LEU A 139 -0.76 8.48 0.37
C LEU A 139 -1.87 9.49 0.06
N SER A 140 -1.57 10.57 -0.68
CA SER A 140 -2.57 11.55 -1.11
C SER A 140 -3.63 10.91 -2.04
N ARG A 141 -3.20 10.09 -2.99
CA ARG A 141 -4.09 9.36 -3.92
C ARG A 141 -4.94 8.34 -3.17
N ILE A 142 -4.34 7.55 -2.29
CA ILE A 142 -5.05 6.57 -1.45
C ILE A 142 -6.17 7.24 -0.66
N ALA A 143 -5.93 8.42 -0.08
CA ALA A 143 -6.96 9.16 0.65
C ALA A 143 -8.17 9.51 -0.25
N SER A 144 -7.94 9.79 -1.53
CA SER A 144 -9.00 10.07 -2.51
C SER A 144 -9.72 8.82 -3.03
N TRP A 145 -9.11 7.64 -2.89
CA TRP A 145 -9.67 6.36 -3.32
C TRP A 145 -10.58 5.69 -2.28
N LEU A 146 -10.55 6.16 -1.02
CA LEU A 146 -11.40 5.61 0.04
C LEU A 146 -12.86 6.05 -0.11
N THR A 147 -13.78 5.21 0.33
CA THR A 147 -15.18 5.58 0.62
C THR A 147 -15.24 6.48 1.85
N GLY A 148 -16.41 7.04 2.16
CA GLY A 148 -16.61 7.97 3.29
C GLY A 148 -16.21 7.38 4.65
N ASP A 149 -16.32 6.08 4.84
CA ASP A 149 -15.94 5.33 6.04
C ASP A 149 -14.84 4.28 5.76
N GLY A 150 -14.27 4.29 4.56
CA GLY A 150 -13.22 3.38 4.11
C GLY A 150 -12.00 3.39 5.03
N LEU A 151 -11.30 2.28 5.09
CA LEU A 151 -10.08 2.12 5.88
C LEU A 151 -8.87 1.88 4.97
N PHE A 152 -7.81 2.62 5.21
CA PHE A 152 -6.48 2.34 4.68
C PHE A 152 -5.54 1.93 5.80
N VAL A 153 -4.76 0.86 5.60
CA VAL A 153 -3.68 0.44 6.52
C VAL A 153 -2.48 -0.08 5.73
N ALA A 154 -1.29 0.37 6.09
CA ALA A 154 -0.05 -0.09 5.45
C ALA A 154 1.16 -0.07 6.39
N ASN A 155 2.17 -0.89 6.09
CA ASN A 155 3.51 -0.71 6.66
C ASN A 155 4.17 0.52 6.03
N PHE A 156 4.73 1.39 6.87
CA PHE A 156 5.36 2.63 6.45
C PHE A 156 6.56 2.98 7.33
N ASP A 157 7.74 3.07 6.75
CA ASP A 157 8.91 3.58 7.46
C ASP A 157 9.07 5.08 7.19
N ALA A 158 8.70 5.91 8.16
CA ALA A 158 8.85 7.35 8.04
C ALA A 158 10.31 7.81 7.86
N ARG A 159 11.30 6.95 8.16
CA ARG A 159 12.71 7.25 7.95
C ARG A 159 13.09 7.21 6.48
N SER A 160 12.34 6.47 5.64
CA SER A 160 12.57 6.43 4.20
C SER A 160 12.06 7.67 3.46
N VAL A 161 11.46 8.63 4.17
CA VAL A 161 11.11 9.95 3.64
C VAL A 161 12.22 10.94 4.06
N ARG A 162 12.99 11.38 3.07
CA ARG A 162 14.15 12.25 3.24
C ARG A 162 13.85 13.66 2.73
N LEU A 163 14.50 14.64 3.32
CA LEU A 163 14.57 16.00 2.78
C LEU A 163 15.69 16.10 1.73
N ALA A 164 15.71 17.20 0.97
CA ALA A 164 16.70 17.44 -0.09
C ALA A 164 18.16 17.38 0.41
N ASP A 165 18.38 17.71 1.69
CA ASP A 165 19.69 17.64 2.37
C ASP A 165 20.06 16.21 2.86
N GLY A 166 19.20 15.21 2.62
CA GLY A 166 19.37 13.83 3.08
C GLY A 166 18.90 13.58 4.52
N SER A 167 18.49 14.58 5.26
CA SER A 167 17.97 14.41 6.60
C SER A 167 16.58 13.72 6.58
N PRO A 168 16.23 12.91 7.60
CA PRO A 168 14.92 12.31 7.67
C PRO A 168 13.82 13.34 7.92
N GLY A 169 12.62 13.17 7.35
CA GLY A 169 11.47 14.05 7.57
C GLY A 169 11.02 14.19 9.04
N GLY A 170 11.39 13.21 9.87
CA GLY A 170 11.33 13.25 11.33
C GLY A 170 9.97 13.64 11.91
N ARG A 171 10.00 14.45 12.99
CA ARG A 171 8.78 14.93 13.68
C ARG A 171 7.90 15.80 12.78
N ARG A 172 8.50 16.56 11.85
CA ARG A 172 7.75 17.40 10.91
C ARG A 172 6.88 16.53 10.01
N LEU A 173 7.42 15.46 9.44
CA LEU A 173 6.66 14.53 8.62
C LEU A 173 5.50 13.88 9.39
N THR A 174 5.77 13.39 10.61
CA THR A 174 4.71 12.75 11.41
C THR A 174 3.61 13.72 11.83
N ALA A 175 3.95 15.01 12.07
CA ALA A 175 2.96 16.06 12.28
C ALA A 175 2.13 16.32 11.02
N GLN A 176 2.77 16.33 9.84
CA GLN A 176 2.07 16.51 8.56
C GLN A 176 1.14 15.33 8.23
N LEU A 177 1.53 14.08 8.55
CA LEU A 177 0.64 12.92 8.41
C LEU A 177 -0.61 13.10 9.27
N ARG A 178 -0.45 13.44 10.56
CA ARG A 178 -1.57 13.65 11.49
C ARG A 178 -2.49 14.79 11.07
N ALA A 179 -1.92 15.94 10.69
CA ALA A 179 -2.69 17.10 10.22
C ALA A 179 -3.55 16.79 8.98
N ARG A 180 -3.21 15.73 8.24
CA ARG A 180 -3.93 15.27 7.05
C ARG A 180 -4.79 14.02 7.30
N GLY A 181 -5.02 13.69 8.58
CA GLY A 181 -5.92 12.62 9.00
C GLY A 181 -5.32 11.22 8.85
N PHE A 182 -3.99 11.10 8.79
CA PHE A 182 -3.31 9.81 8.90
C PHE A 182 -2.86 9.58 10.34
N ALA A 183 -3.17 8.41 10.89
CA ALA A 183 -2.54 7.93 12.11
C ALA A 183 -1.22 7.24 11.74
N TYR A 184 -0.16 7.48 12.53
CA TYR A 184 1.12 6.82 12.36
C TYR A 184 1.58 6.21 13.69
N ASP A 185 1.71 4.89 13.70
CA ASP A 185 2.29 4.10 14.80
C ASP A 185 3.78 3.87 14.50
N SER A 186 4.64 4.62 15.17
CA SER A 186 6.09 4.55 14.97
C SER A 186 6.70 3.25 15.50
N ALA A 187 6.11 2.63 16.53
CA ALA A 187 6.59 1.37 17.09
C ALA A 187 6.34 0.21 16.13
N ARG A 188 5.18 0.21 15.49
CA ARG A 188 4.79 -0.81 14.50
C ARG A 188 5.11 -0.41 13.06
N ARG A 189 5.61 0.83 12.85
CA ARG A 189 5.85 1.40 11.52
C ARG A 189 4.66 1.20 10.58
N ARG A 190 3.52 1.65 11.04
CA ARG A 190 2.25 1.49 10.37
C ARG A 190 1.57 2.84 10.21
N VAL A 191 1.08 3.09 9.00
CA VAL A 191 0.24 4.24 8.70
C VAL A 191 -1.18 3.75 8.45
N SER A 192 -2.17 4.51 8.90
CA SER A 192 -3.58 4.23 8.62
C SER A 192 -4.37 5.51 8.45
N ARG A 193 -5.52 5.41 7.77
CA ARG A 193 -6.48 6.48 7.60
C ARG A 193 -7.89 5.91 7.51
N ARG A 194 -8.85 6.62 8.09
CA ARG A 194 -10.27 6.38 7.84
C ARG A 194 -10.88 7.52 7.03
N GLY A 195 -11.74 7.14 6.11
CA GLY A 195 -12.55 8.03 5.30
C GLY A 195 -11.83 8.70 4.14
N HIS A 196 -12.65 9.04 3.15
CA HIS A 196 -12.26 9.81 1.98
C HIS A 196 -11.67 11.17 2.34
N GLY A 197 -10.76 11.66 1.50
CA GLY A 197 -10.25 13.02 1.61
C GLY A 197 -9.38 13.43 0.45
N GLN A 198 -9.42 14.71 0.12
CA GLN A 198 -8.47 15.34 -0.79
C GLN A 198 -7.29 15.84 0.06
N VAL A 199 -6.17 15.14 -0.05
CA VAL A 199 -4.97 15.39 0.74
C VAL A 199 -3.85 15.90 -0.14
N ARG A 200 -3.15 16.94 0.35
CA ARG A 200 -1.90 17.41 -0.26
C ARG A 200 -0.87 17.61 0.84
N PHE A 201 0.30 17.00 0.66
CA PHE A 201 1.44 17.25 1.54
C PHE A 201 2.19 18.49 1.07
N PRO A 202 2.74 19.33 1.98
CA PRO A 202 3.50 20.52 1.62
C PRO A 202 4.94 20.15 1.25
N TYR A 203 5.07 19.23 0.30
CA TYR A 203 6.34 18.71 -0.18
C TYR A 203 6.31 18.52 -1.68
N ARG A 204 7.40 18.87 -2.34
CA ARG A 204 7.67 18.52 -3.73
C ARG A 204 8.53 17.26 -3.76
N TYR A 205 8.12 16.24 -4.47
CA TYR A 205 8.92 15.04 -4.70
C TYR A 205 10.08 15.36 -5.65
N LEU A 206 11.28 14.89 -5.30
CA LEU A 206 12.51 15.11 -6.06
C LEU A 206 13.01 13.87 -6.78
N GLY A 207 12.60 12.68 -6.33
CA GLY A 207 13.04 11.39 -6.84
C GLY A 207 13.33 10.41 -5.70
N ALA A 208 13.78 9.22 -6.07
CA ALA A 208 14.05 8.11 -5.17
C ALA A 208 15.50 7.62 -5.27
N ASP A 209 16.00 7.08 -4.15
CA ASP A 209 17.27 6.37 -4.08
C ASP A 209 17.00 4.89 -3.79
N ASP A 210 17.35 4.01 -4.72
CA ASP A 210 17.25 2.56 -4.60
C ASP A 210 18.51 1.91 -3.99
N GLN A 211 19.54 2.71 -3.67
CA GLN A 211 20.77 2.30 -3.00
C GLN A 211 20.77 2.64 -1.50
N ALA A 212 19.60 3.01 -0.95
CA ALA A 212 19.46 3.43 0.46
C ALA A 212 19.81 2.33 1.49
N GLY A 213 19.94 1.10 1.03
CA GLY A 213 20.23 -0.06 1.87
C GLY A 213 18.98 -0.72 2.46
N PRO A 214 19.14 -1.60 3.46
CA PRO A 214 18.03 -2.35 4.01
C PRO A 214 17.14 -1.47 4.91
N ASN A 215 15.83 -1.71 4.85
CA ASN A 215 14.89 -1.18 5.82
C ASN A 215 14.94 -1.96 7.15
N TYR A 216 14.02 -1.66 8.06
CA TYR A 216 13.92 -2.31 9.38
C TYR A 216 13.60 -3.82 9.32
N THR A 217 13.17 -4.35 8.18
CA THR A 217 12.93 -5.79 7.98
C THR A 217 14.17 -6.52 7.47
N GLY A 218 15.26 -5.79 7.23
CA GLY A 218 16.50 -6.32 6.62
C GLY A 218 16.43 -6.45 5.10
N GLN A 219 15.35 -6.01 4.46
CA GLN A 219 15.17 -6.04 3.02
C GLN A 219 15.65 -4.75 2.37
N PRO A 220 16.25 -4.79 1.16
CA PRO A 220 16.49 -3.60 0.38
C PRO A 220 15.21 -2.76 0.26
N ALA A 221 15.35 -1.45 0.28
CA ALA A 221 14.24 -0.52 0.21
C ALA A 221 14.65 0.78 -0.47
N VAL A 222 13.68 1.62 -0.70
CA VAL A 222 13.83 2.88 -1.42
C VAL A 222 13.66 4.05 -0.44
N ASP A 223 14.59 5.01 -0.46
CA ASP A 223 14.39 6.30 0.18
C ASP A 223 13.81 7.30 -0.83
N SER A 224 12.82 8.08 -0.39
CA SER A 224 12.13 9.07 -1.21
C SER A 224 12.52 10.47 -0.77
N PHE A 225 12.95 11.30 -1.70
CA PHE A 225 13.48 12.65 -1.40
C PHE A 225 12.45 13.72 -1.72
N TYR A 226 12.37 14.70 -0.82
CA TYR A 226 11.39 15.78 -0.89
C TYR A 226 11.97 17.12 -0.52
N GLU A 227 11.44 18.16 -1.14
CA GLU A 227 11.66 19.54 -0.76
C GLU A 227 10.41 20.12 -0.12
N PRO A 228 10.50 20.71 1.08
CA PRO A 228 9.37 21.41 1.67
C PRO A 228 8.91 22.56 0.79
N LEU A 229 7.60 22.67 0.59
CA LEU A 229 7.00 23.85 -0.03
C LEU A 229 6.82 24.96 1.02
N PRO A 230 6.86 26.25 0.60
CA PRO A 230 6.68 27.40 1.47
C PRO A 230 5.32 27.38 2.19
#